data_8ac792e87c43f05b8cc8f3ae07939593
#
_entry.id   8ac792e87c43f05b8cc8f3ae07939593
#
_cell.length_a   1.000
_cell.length_b   1.000
_cell.length_c   1.000
_cell.angle_alpha   90.00
_cell.angle_beta   90.00
_cell.angle_gamma   90.00
#
_symmetry.space_group_name_H-M   'P 1'
#
loop_
_entity.id
_entity.type
_entity.pdbx_description
1 polymer ?
#
loop_
_entity_poly.entity_id
_entity_poly.type
_entity_poly.pdbx_seq_one_letter_code
_entity_poly.pdbx_strand_id
1 'polypeptide(L)'
;MKKYIAIVLLSGAFLASCGEYNKVIKSTDYINKYEAAKSYFGQGQYLKASTLLEELIPILKGTSDAEESLYMLAMTYYNQGDYISASHHFTNYYNTYPKGTYTELARFHSGKALYLDTPEARLDQSSTYKAIHELQMFMEYFPQSERKSEAQVMIFALQDKLVLKEYLSAKMYYDLGTYTGNASMNADGQINGNNFLACITTAENI
;
A
#
# COMPACT_ATOMS: atom_id res chain seq x y z
N MET A 1 28.83 -7.31 38.77
CA MET A 1 29.85 -7.14 37.72
C MET A 1 29.48 -7.87 36.44
N LYS A 2 29.14 -9.17 36.42
CA LYS A 2 28.80 -9.90 35.16
C LYS A 2 27.63 -9.29 34.36
N LYS A 3 26.60 -8.72 35.00
CA LYS A 3 25.45 -8.09 34.33
C LYS A 3 25.82 -6.79 33.56
N TYR A 4 26.74 -6.00 34.08
CA TYR A 4 27.21 -4.78 33.41
C TYR A 4 28.12 -5.04 32.23
N ILE A 5 28.92 -6.12 32.30
CA ILE A 5 29.77 -6.58 31.20
C ILE A 5 28.90 -7.03 30.00
N ALA A 6 27.80 -7.74 30.26
CA ALA A 6 26.87 -8.16 29.23
C ALA A 6 26.17 -6.95 28.52
N ILE A 7 25.81 -5.90 29.29
CA ILE A 7 25.21 -4.69 28.76
C ILE A 7 26.21 -3.90 27.89
N VAL A 8 27.46 -3.80 28.32
CA VAL A 8 28.53 -3.11 27.58
C VAL A 8 28.89 -3.86 26.29
N LEU A 9 28.88 -5.18 26.30
CA LEU A 9 29.10 -6.00 25.10
C LEU A 9 27.92 -5.88 24.12
N LEU A 10 26.69 -5.80 24.61
CA LEU A 10 25.49 -5.62 23.75
C LEU A 10 25.49 -4.24 23.11
N SER A 11 25.88 -3.17 23.83
CA SER A 11 25.96 -1.80 23.27
C SER A 11 27.09 -1.64 22.26
N GLY A 12 28.20 -2.35 22.41
CA GLY A 12 29.32 -2.34 21.47
C GLY A 12 28.97 -2.94 20.10
N ALA A 13 28.10 -3.94 20.04
CA ALA A 13 27.66 -4.58 18.80
C ALA A 13 26.80 -3.63 17.92
N PHE A 14 26.04 -2.71 18.51
CA PHE A 14 25.23 -1.74 17.77
C PHE A 14 26.07 -0.65 17.10
N LEU A 15 27.21 -0.27 17.65
CA LEU A 15 28.08 0.78 17.09
C LEU A 15 28.89 0.29 15.89
N ALA A 16 29.23 -1.00 15.82
CA ALA A 16 29.98 -1.57 14.71
C ALA A 16 29.17 -1.62 13.40
N SER A 17 27.86 -1.85 13.48
CA SER A 17 26.97 -1.95 12.31
C SER A 17 26.81 -0.64 11.51
N CYS A 18 26.92 0.53 12.17
CA CYS A 18 26.81 1.84 11.49
C CYS A 18 28.05 2.17 10.62
N GLY A 19 29.22 1.69 11.02
CA GLY A 19 30.46 1.96 10.28
C GLY A 19 30.53 1.22 8.94
N GLU A 20 30.02 0.00 8.89
CA GLU A 20 30.04 -0.84 7.70
C GLU A 20 29.06 -0.33 6.63
N TYR A 21 27.84 0.04 7.02
CA TYR A 21 26.86 0.62 6.13
C TYR A 21 27.35 1.93 5.47
N ASN A 22 27.99 2.81 6.24
CA ASN A 22 28.56 4.06 5.71
C ASN A 22 29.69 3.81 4.70
N LYS A 23 30.44 2.72 4.82
CA LYS A 23 31.44 2.34 3.81
C LYS A 23 30.77 1.87 2.53
N VAL A 24 29.69 1.08 2.64
CA VAL A 24 28.93 0.59 1.48
C VAL A 24 28.29 1.75 0.71
N ILE A 25 27.63 2.69 1.40
CA ILE A 25 27.01 3.87 0.73
C ILE A 25 28.06 4.66 -0.07
N LYS A 26 29.25 4.89 0.49
CA LYS A 26 30.32 5.66 -0.14
C LYS A 26 31.11 4.87 -1.18
N SER A 27 30.86 3.57 -1.31
CA SER A 27 31.55 2.72 -2.28
C SER A 27 31.12 3.07 -3.71
N THR A 28 32.06 3.05 -4.63
CA THR A 28 31.80 3.09 -6.08
C THR A 28 31.73 1.70 -6.70
N ASP A 29 31.89 0.65 -5.89
CA ASP A 29 31.74 -0.74 -6.31
C ASP A 29 30.25 -1.12 -6.28
N TYR A 30 29.59 -0.97 -7.43
CA TYR A 30 28.15 -1.19 -7.58
C TYR A 30 27.76 -2.67 -7.41
N ILE A 31 28.67 -3.62 -7.71
CA ILE A 31 28.43 -5.04 -7.52
C ILE A 31 28.33 -5.35 -6.03
N ASN A 32 29.35 -4.96 -5.26
CA ASN A 32 29.34 -5.10 -3.80
C ASN A 32 28.17 -4.35 -3.14
N LYS A 33 27.83 -3.17 -3.67
CA LYS A 33 26.70 -2.38 -3.16
C LYS A 33 25.37 -3.13 -3.39
N TYR A 34 25.18 -3.79 -4.53
CA TYR A 34 23.99 -4.58 -4.82
C TYR A 34 23.90 -5.83 -3.94
N GLU A 35 25.00 -6.55 -3.75
CA GLU A 35 25.03 -7.69 -2.82
C GLU A 35 24.72 -7.26 -1.38
N ALA A 36 25.23 -6.09 -0.95
CA ALA A 36 24.89 -5.52 0.34
C ALA A 36 23.39 -5.16 0.44
N ALA A 37 22.80 -4.62 -0.61
CA ALA A 37 21.35 -4.32 -0.65
C ALA A 37 20.52 -5.60 -0.49
N LYS A 38 20.87 -6.69 -1.19
CA LYS A 38 20.24 -8.01 -1.04
C LYS A 38 20.40 -8.54 0.38
N SER A 39 21.59 -8.41 0.95
CA SER A 39 21.86 -8.83 2.33
C SER A 39 21.01 -8.05 3.34
N TYR A 40 20.93 -6.72 3.23
CA TYR A 40 20.10 -5.90 4.10
C TYR A 40 18.61 -6.22 3.94
N PHE A 41 18.14 -6.47 2.72
CA PHE A 41 16.78 -6.93 2.47
C PHE A 41 16.49 -8.25 3.17
N GLY A 42 17.36 -9.25 3.03
CA GLY A 42 17.21 -10.56 3.68
C GLY A 42 17.27 -10.50 5.21
N GLN A 43 17.94 -9.50 5.78
CA GLN A 43 18.01 -9.24 7.23
C GLN A 43 16.83 -8.40 7.75
N GLY A 44 15.88 -8.00 6.91
CA GLY A 44 14.78 -7.12 7.30
C GLY A 44 15.19 -5.66 7.53
N GLN A 45 16.40 -5.26 7.13
CA GLN A 45 16.90 -3.89 7.24
C GLN A 45 16.46 -3.06 6.03
N TYR A 46 15.13 -2.98 5.84
CA TYR A 46 14.52 -2.47 4.62
C TYR A 46 14.90 -1.02 4.27
N LEU A 47 15.05 -0.15 5.28
CA LEU A 47 15.49 1.23 5.04
C LEU A 47 16.89 1.31 4.43
N LYS A 48 17.81 0.45 4.86
CA LYS A 48 19.15 0.40 4.28
C LYS A 48 19.13 -0.17 2.87
N ALA A 49 18.29 -1.19 2.66
CA ALA A 49 18.13 -1.81 1.35
C ALA A 49 17.51 -0.82 0.34
N SER A 50 16.43 -0.08 0.70
CA SER A 50 15.81 0.90 -0.22
C SER A 50 16.79 1.99 -0.63
N THR A 51 17.53 2.56 0.33
CA THR A 51 18.52 3.61 0.04
C THR A 51 19.58 3.16 -0.99
N LEU A 52 20.07 1.92 -0.87
CA LEU A 52 21.04 1.39 -1.83
C LEU A 52 20.40 1.08 -3.19
N LEU A 53 19.20 0.50 -3.20
CA LEU A 53 18.50 0.12 -4.42
C LEU A 53 18.09 1.35 -5.24
N GLU A 54 17.64 2.43 -4.60
CA GLU A 54 17.29 3.68 -5.28
C GLU A 54 18.49 4.27 -6.04
N GLU A 55 19.68 4.21 -5.46
CA GLU A 55 20.90 4.63 -6.12
C GLU A 55 21.30 3.69 -7.27
N LEU A 56 21.11 2.37 -7.07
CA LEU A 56 21.56 1.34 -7.99
C LEU A 56 20.68 1.15 -9.22
N ILE A 57 19.35 1.32 -9.11
CA ILE A 57 18.40 1.05 -10.20
C ILE A 57 18.75 1.78 -11.50
N PRO A 58 19.10 3.09 -11.50
CA PRO A 58 19.52 3.76 -12.72
C PRO A 58 20.81 3.19 -13.33
N ILE A 59 21.71 2.68 -12.49
CA ILE A 59 23.02 2.15 -12.87
C ILE A 59 22.88 0.74 -13.43
N LEU A 60 22.01 -0.08 -12.83
CA LEU A 60 21.76 -1.47 -13.22
C LEU A 60 20.91 -1.59 -14.50
N LYS A 61 20.36 -0.48 -15.01
CA LYS A 61 19.51 -0.50 -16.19
C LYS A 61 20.21 -1.16 -17.38
N GLY A 62 19.57 -2.22 -17.92
CA GLY A 62 20.11 -3.01 -19.02
C GLY A 62 21.01 -4.16 -18.61
N THR A 63 21.25 -4.36 -17.31
CA THR A 63 21.93 -5.56 -16.79
C THR A 63 20.96 -6.67 -16.44
N SER A 64 21.48 -7.87 -16.14
CA SER A 64 20.69 -9.01 -15.63
C SER A 64 20.00 -8.69 -14.29
N ASP A 65 20.55 -7.81 -13.48
CA ASP A 65 20.11 -7.52 -12.13
C ASP A 65 19.04 -6.40 -12.08
N ALA A 66 18.80 -5.74 -13.21
CA ALA A 66 17.87 -4.61 -13.30
C ALA A 66 16.44 -4.98 -12.92
N GLU A 67 15.95 -6.14 -13.38
CA GLU A 67 14.61 -6.62 -13.11
C GLU A 67 14.42 -6.95 -11.63
N GLU A 68 15.33 -7.75 -11.07
CA GLU A 68 15.27 -8.17 -9.67
C GLU A 68 15.38 -6.97 -8.72
N SER A 69 16.29 -6.02 -9.02
CA SER A 69 16.50 -4.83 -8.20
C SER A 69 15.25 -3.96 -8.10
N LEU A 70 14.53 -3.78 -9.20
CA LEU A 70 13.30 -2.98 -9.24
C LEU A 70 12.16 -3.66 -8.45
N TYR A 71 12.01 -4.99 -8.57
CA TYR A 71 11.05 -5.73 -7.77
C TYR A 71 11.40 -5.73 -6.28
N MET A 72 12.69 -5.91 -5.96
CA MET A 72 13.18 -5.86 -4.58
C MET A 72 12.95 -4.51 -3.94
N LEU A 73 13.11 -3.39 -4.67
CA LEU A 73 12.80 -2.06 -4.15
C LEU A 73 11.32 -1.95 -3.77
N ALA A 74 10.42 -2.41 -4.64
CA ALA A 74 8.99 -2.42 -4.36
C ALA A 74 8.65 -3.24 -3.09
N MET A 75 9.23 -4.45 -2.99
CA MET A 75 9.09 -5.31 -1.79
C MET A 75 9.69 -4.67 -0.54
N THR A 76 10.72 -3.87 -0.68
CA THR A 76 11.35 -3.18 0.44
C THR A 76 10.40 -2.14 1.05
N TYR A 77 9.74 -1.33 0.23
CA TYR A 77 8.70 -0.39 0.68
C TYR A 77 7.48 -1.12 1.26
N TYR A 78 7.06 -2.21 0.62
CA TYR A 78 5.95 -3.03 1.12
C TYR A 78 6.22 -3.54 2.55
N ASN A 79 7.41 -4.06 2.80
CA ASN A 79 7.80 -4.57 4.11
C ASN A 79 8.06 -3.47 5.16
N GLN A 80 8.29 -2.23 4.72
CA GLN A 80 8.34 -1.04 5.60
C GLN A 80 6.95 -0.55 6.00
N GLY A 81 5.89 -1.02 5.33
CA GLY A 81 4.52 -0.53 5.53
C GLY A 81 4.22 0.76 4.75
N ASP A 82 5.15 1.22 3.91
CA ASP A 82 4.89 2.31 2.96
C ASP A 82 4.20 1.75 1.71
N TYR A 83 2.90 1.51 1.84
CA TYR A 83 2.11 0.84 0.82
C TYR A 83 1.88 1.70 -0.42
N ILE A 84 1.84 3.03 -0.27
CA ILE A 84 1.71 3.95 -1.41
C ILE A 84 2.95 3.85 -2.29
N SER A 85 4.14 4.02 -1.70
CA SER A 85 5.41 3.88 -2.44
C SER A 85 5.58 2.48 -3.00
N ALA A 86 5.22 1.44 -2.24
CA ALA A 86 5.27 0.06 -2.71
C ALA A 86 4.43 -0.15 -3.97
N SER A 87 3.15 0.28 -3.97
CA SER A 87 2.27 0.17 -5.13
C SER A 87 2.83 0.92 -6.34
N HIS A 88 3.40 2.12 -6.13
CA HIS A 88 4.05 2.88 -7.19
C HIS A 88 5.23 2.10 -7.81
N HIS A 89 6.12 1.54 -6.99
CA HIS A 89 7.27 0.78 -7.46
C HIS A 89 6.88 -0.55 -8.11
N PHE A 90 5.84 -1.25 -7.62
CA PHE A 90 5.29 -2.42 -8.30
C PHE A 90 4.70 -2.07 -9.66
N THR A 91 3.98 -0.94 -9.75
CA THR A 91 3.44 -0.43 -11.02
C THR A 91 4.56 -0.12 -12.01
N ASN A 92 5.61 0.54 -11.55
CA ASN A 92 6.80 0.79 -12.36
C ASN A 92 7.45 -0.51 -12.85
N TYR A 93 7.54 -1.53 -11.97
CA TYR A 93 8.08 -2.84 -12.35
C TYR A 93 7.29 -3.47 -13.50
N TYR A 94 5.98 -3.68 -13.36
CA TYR A 94 5.23 -4.40 -14.40
C TYR A 94 5.02 -3.60 -15.69
N ASN A 95 5.15 -2.28 -15.64
CA ASN A 95 5.18 -1.45 -16.84
C ASN A 95 6.52 -1.54 -17.57
N THR A 96 7.63 -1.68 -16.84
CA THR A 96 8.98 -1.81 -17.40
C THR A 96 9.21 -3.23 -17.92
N TYR A 97 8.73 -4.23 -17.19
CA TYR A 97 8.91 -5.65 -17.48
C TYR A 97 7.54 -6.36 -17.58
N PRO A 98 6.74 -6.10 -18.64
CA PRO A 98 5.37 -6.67 -18.76
C PRO A 98 5.34 -8.20 -18.93
N LYS A 99 6.46 -8.82 -19.24
CA LYS A 99 6.67 -10.27 -19.34
C LYS A 99 7.77 -10.74 -18.39
N GLY A 100 8.10 -9.96 -17.37
CA GLY A 100 9.15 -10.26 -16.40
C GLY A 100 8.75 -11.38 -15.46
N THR A 101 9.75 -11.94 -14.79
CA THR A 101 9.64 -13.07 -13.87
C THR A 101 8.66 -12.78 -12.72
N TYR A 102 8.62 -11.54 -12.25
CA TYR A 102 7.82 -11.13 -11.09
C TYR A 102 6.56 -10.35 -11.48
N THR A 103 6.17 -10.30 -12.76
CA THR A 103 5.06 -9.44 -13.24
C THR A 103 3.73 -9.80 -12.59
N GLU A 104 3.41 -11.09 -12.46
CA GLU A 104 2.23 -11.55 -11.73
C GLU A 104 2.25 -11.11 -10.26
N LEU A 105 3.38 -11.36 -9.59
CA LEU A 105 3.57 -10.98 -8.19
C LEU A 105 3.50 -9.47 -7.99
N ALA A 106 4.12 -8.70 -8.88
CA ALA A 106 4.12 -7.24 -8.79
C ALA A 106 2.71 -6.66 -8.94
N ARG A 107 1.91 -7.15 -9.89
CA ARG A 107 0.51 -6.73 -10.02
C ARG A 107 -0.33 -7.10 -8.80
N PHE A 108 -0.17 -8.32 -8.30
CA PHE A 108 -0.85 -8.74 -7.08
C PHE A 108 -0.47 -7.87 -5.88
N HIS A 109 0.83 -7.67 -5.65
CA HIS A 109 1.32 -6.86 -4.53
C HIS A 109 1.00 -5.37 -4.68
N SER A 110 0.89 -4.82 -5.89
CA SER A 110 0.41 -3.46 -6.12
C SER A 110 -1.02 -3.30 -5.58
N GLY A 111 -1.93 -4.17 -5.99
CA GLY A 111 -3.31 -4.17 -5.51
C GLY A 111 -3.41 -4.43 -4.00
N LYS A 112 -2.63 -5.37 -3.47
CA LYS A 112 -2.59 -5.69 -2.04
C LYS A 112 -2.03 -4.54 -1.21
N ALA A 113 -1.03 -3.82 -1.68
CA ALA A 113 -0.49 -2.63 -1.03
C ALA A 113 -1.57 -1.53 -0.93
N LEU A 114 -2.26 -1.25 -2.03
CA LEU A 114 -3.37 -0.30 -2.02
C LEU A 114 -4.52 -0.74 -1.09
N TYR A 115 -4.83 -2.04 -1.03
CA TYR A 115 -5.80 -2.58 -0.07
C TYR A 115 -5.41 -2.28 1.38
N LEU A 116 -4.14 -2.49 1.73
CA LEU A 116 -3.61 -2.23 3.08
C LEU A 116 -3.57 -0.73 3.43
N ASP A 117 -3.46 0.13 2.43
CA ASP A 117 -3.45 1.60 2.59
C ASP A 117 -4.85 2.23 2.64
N THR A 118 -5.91 1.45 2.44
CA THR A 118 -7.26 2.02 2.41
C THR A 118 -7.68 2.57 3.77
N PRO A 119 -8.26 3.79 3.82
CA PRO A 119 -8.67 4.43 5.05
C PRO A 119 -9.92 3.77 5.67
N GLU A 120 -10.29 4.24 6.86
CA GLU A 120 -11.57 3.89 7.48
C GLU A 120 -12.76 4.33 6.62
N ALA A 121 -13.90 3.62 6.74
CA ALA A 121 -15.10 3.83 5.91
C ALA A 121 -15.64 5.26 5.96
N ARG A 122 -15.45 6.00 7.05
CA ARG A 122 -15.94 7.39 7.21
C ARG A 122 -15.16 8.43 6.40
N LEU A 123 -13.95 8.09 5.99
CA LEU A 123 -13.06 8.99 5.25
C LEU A 123 -13.32 8.93 3.73
N ASP A 124 -12.55 9.68 2.97
CA ASP A 124 -12.58 9.61 1.50
C ASP A 124 -12.16 8.20 1.03
N GLN A 125 -12.91 7.63 0.11
CA GLN A 125 -12.71 6.27 -0.38
C GLN A 125 -12.08 6.19 -1.77
N SER A 126 -11.48 7.27 -2.27
CA SER A 126 -10.82 7.29 -3.59
C SER A 126 -9.73 6.25 -3.71
N SER A 127 -8.97 6.00 -2.63
CA SER A 127 -7.94 4.94 -2.59
C SER A 127 -8.56 3.53 -2.58
N THR A 128 -9.75 3.36 -1.99
CA THR A 128 -10.49 2.09 -1.99
C THR A 128 -10.91 1.70 -3.41
N TYR A 129 -11.41 2.64 -4.21
CA TYR A 129 -11.74 2.38 -5.61
C TYR A 129 -10.49 2.03 -6.43
N LYS A 130 -9.36 2.69 -6.18
CA LYS A 130 -8.09 2.34 -6.83
C LYS A 130 -7.63 0.92 -6.49
N ALA A 131 -7.74 0.54 -5.21
CA ALA A 131 -7.38 -0.82 -4.76
C ALA A 131 -8.25 -1.89 -5.43
N ILE A 132 -9.58 -1.67 -5.51
CA ILE A 132 -10.50 -2.57 -6.21
C ILE A 132 -10.10 -2.70 -7.68
N HIS A 133 -9.86 -1.58 -8.35
CA HIS A 133 -9.46 -1.58 -9.75
C HIS A 133 -8.17 -2.37 -10.00
N GLU A 134 -7.11 -2.13 -9.22
CA GLU A 134 -5.83 -2.85 -9.37
C GLU A 134 -5.98 -4.36 -9.13
N LEU A 135 -6.77 -4.77 -8.14
CA LEU A 135 -7.03 -6.18 -7.87
C LEU A 135 -7.87 -6.83 -8.98
N GLN A 136 -8.84 -6.11 -9.56
CA GLN A 136 -9.62 -6.58 -10.71
C GLN A 136 -8.73 -6.76 -11.93
N MET A 137 -7.87 -5.78 -12.23
CA MET A 137 -6.89 -5.87 -13.32
C MET A 137 -5.93 -7.04 -13.13
N PHE A 138 -5.46 -7.29 -11.90
CA PHE A 138 -4.66 -8.48 -11.62
C PHE A 138 -5.41 -9.77 -11.98
N MET A 139 -6.67 -9.91 -11.58
CA MET A 139 -7.48 -11.10 -11.87
C MET A 139 -7.79 -11.27 -13.36
N GLU A 140 -7.89 -10.18 -14.10
CA GLU A 140 -8.10 -10.18 -15.55
C GLU A 140 -6.83 -10.63 -16.30
N TYR A 141 -5.66 -10.09 -15.93
CA TYR A 141 -4.39 -10.46 -16.55
C TYR A 141 -3.93 -11.87 -16.18
N PHE A 142 -4.26 -12.33 -14.96
CA PHE A 142 -3.83 -13.63 -14.44
C PHE A 142 -5.01 -14.47 -13.95
N PRO A 143 -5.94 -14.88 -14.84
CA PRO A 143 -7.16 -15.60 -14.47
C PRO A 143 -6.92 -16.97 -13.84
N GLN A 144 -5.73 -17.55 -14.06
CA GLN A 144 -5.31 -18.86 -13.52
C GLN A 144 -4.37 -18.73 -12.31
N SER A 145 -4.14 -17.53 -11.80
CA SER A 145 -3.28 -17.33 -10.64
C SER A 145 -3.84 -18.00 -9.38
N GLU A 146 -2.97 -18.65 -8.63
CA GLU A 146 -3.31 -19.20 -7.30
C GLU A 146 -3.74 -18.10 -6.32
N ARG A 147 -3.33 -16.83 -6.56
CA ARG A 147 -3.65 -15.66 -5.74
C ARG A 147 -5.00 -15.03 -6.06
N LYS A 148 -5.69 -15.54 -7.09
CA LYS A 148 -7.00 -15.02 -7.52
C LYS A 148 -8.02 -15.02 -6.39
N SER A 149 -8.10 -16.11 -5.62
CA SER A 149 -9.02 -16.21 -4.49
C SER A 149 -8.72 -15.17 -3.40
N GLU A 150 -7.45 -14.92 -3.09
CA GLU A 150 -7.05 -13.90 -2.13
C GLU A 150 -7.42 -12.49 -2.64
N ALA A 151 -7.18 -12.20 -3.91
CA ALA A 151 -7.57 -10.93 -4.53
C ALA A 151 -9.08 -10.72 -4.47
N GLN A 152 -9.87 -11.75 -4.75
CA GLN A 152 -11.33 -11.69 -4.68
C GLN A 152 -11.84 -11.40 -3.26
N VAL A 153 -11.25 -12.03 -2.24
CA VAL A 153 -11.60 -11.75 -0.82
C VAL A 153 -11.29 -10.30 -0.45
N MET A 154 -10.14 -9.76 -0.90
CA MET A 154 -9.81 -8.35 -0.68
C MET A 154 -10.81 -7.42 -1.36
N ILE A 155 -11.23 -7.71 -2.60
CA ILE A 155 -12.25 -6.92 -3.31
C ILE A 155 -13.56 -6.91 -2.53
N PHE A 156 -14.05 -8.05 -2.04
CA PHE A 156 -15.27 -8.11 -1.25
C PHE A 156 -15.16 -7.28 0.03
N ALA A 157 -14.03 -7.37 0.76
CA ALA A 157 -13.81 -6.56 1.96
C ALA A 157 -13.81 -5.04 1.66
N LEU A 158 -13.31 -4.64 0.49
CA LEU A 158 -13.35 -3.24 0.06
C LEU A 158 -14.76 -2.80 -0.33
N GLN A 159 -15.53 -3.66 -0.99
CA GLN A 159 -16.94 -3.40 -1.33
C GLN A 159 -17.78 -3.25 -0.06
N ASP A 160 -17.61 -4.14 0.92
CA ASP A 160 -18.26 -4.03 2.23
C ASP A 160 -17.92 -2.71 2.93
N LYS A 161 -16.66 -2.24 2.82
CA LYS A 161 -16.24 -0.93 3.35
C LYS A 161 -16.98 0.23 2.66
N LEU A 162 -17.21 0.16 1.36
CA LEU A 162 -17.98 1.17 0.62
C LEU A 162 -19.45 1.16 1.04
N VAL A 163 -20.07 -0.03 1.16
CA VAL A 163 -21.45 -0.17 1.69
C VAL A 163 -21.55 0.40 3.10
N LEU A 164 -20.56 0.11 3.96
CA LEU A 164 -20.51 0.68 5.31
C LEU A 164 -20.43 2.22 5.28
N LYS A 165 -19.67 2.82 4.35
CA LYS A 165 -19.63 4.27 4.17
C LYS A 165 -21.01 4.83 3.87
N GLU A 166 -21.72 4.25 2.91
CA GLU A 166 -23.06 4.71 2.52
C GLU A 166 -24.05 4.57 3.68
N TYR A 167 -24.01 3.45 4.40
CA TYR A 167 -24.81 3.28 5.62
C TYR A 167 -24.52 4.35 6.67
N LEU A 168 -23.24 4.62 6.95
CA LEU A 168 -22.85 5.63 7.94
C LEU A 168 -23.27 7.04 7.50
N SER A 169 -23.22 7.34 6.20
CA SER A 169 -23.70 8.60 5.64
C SER A 169 -25.22 8.74 5.80
N ALA A 170 -25.98 7.70 5.44
CA ALA A 170 -27.44 7.67 5.63
C ALA A 170 -27.83 7.83 7.09
N LYS A 171 -27.15 7.10 7.99
CA LYS A 171 -27.36 7.19 9.44
C LYS A 171 -27.07 8.61 9.96
N MET A 172 -26.01 9.25 9.51
CA MET A 172 -25.70 10.64 9.90
C MET A 172 -26.83 11.59 9.51
N TYR A 173 -27.35 11.52 8.30
CA TYR A 173 -28.47 12.35 7.83
C TYR A 173 -29.76 12.07 8.60
N TYR A 174 -30.02 10.80 8.92
CA TYR A 174 -31.15 10.41 9.73
C TYR A 174 -31.05 11.02 11.14
N ASP A 175 -29.89 10.85 11.80
CA ASP A 175 -29.67 11.38 13.16
C ASP A 175 -29.77 12.93 13.19
N LEU A 176 -29.23 13.63 12.19
CA LEU A 176 -29.37 15.09 12.05
C LEU A 176 -30.82 15.52 11.80
N GLY A 177 -31.57 14.77 11.00
CA GLY A 177 -32.98 15.02 10.73
C GLY A 177 -33.85 14.90 11.98
N THR A 178 -33.50 14.00 12.88
CA THR A 178 -34.21 13.82 14.17
C THR A 178 -34.03 15.04 15.10
N TYR A 179 -32.89 15.72 15.04
CA TYR A 179 -32.61 16.89 15.86
C TYR A 179 -33.13 18.21 15.25
N THR A 180 -33.23 18.30 13.94
CA THR A 180 -33.63 19.55 13.25
C THR A 180 -35.13 19.67 12.99
N GLY A 181 -35.93 18.67 13.29
CA GLY A 181 -37.41 18.65 13.46
C GLY A 181 -38.30 19.45 12.49
N ASN A 182 -37.75 20.16 11.52
CA ASN A 182 -38.46 21.05 10.63
C ASN A 182 -38.17 20.73 9.17
N ALA A 183 -38.86 19.71 8.67
CA ALA A 183 -39.16 19.68 7.25
C ALA A 183 -40.12 20.84 6.98
N SER A 184 -39.61 21.99 6.56
CA SER A 184 -40.47 23.06 6.06
C SER A 184 -40.84 22.79 4.62
N MET A 185 -42.12 22.74 4.31
CA MET A 185 -42.59 22.77 2.93
C MET A 185 -42.46 24.21 2.38
N ASN A 186 -41.88 24.35 1.19
CA ASN A 186 -41.93 25.58 0.44
C ASN A 186 -43.36 25.87 -0.02
N ALA A 187 -43.64 27.12 -0.47
CA ALA A 187 -44.90 27.51 -1.07
C ALA A 187 -45.31 26.60 -2.27
N ASP A 188 -44.36 25.91 -2.89
CA ASP A 188 -44.55 25.01 -4.03
C ASP A 188 -44.78 23.55 -3.63
N GLY A 189 -44.94 23.25 -2.33
CA GLY A 189 -45.16 21.88 -1.83
C GLY A 189 -43.92 20.97 -1.81
N GLN A 190 -42.74 21.52 -2.04
CA GLN A 190 -41.48 20.76 -1.94
C GLN A 190 -40.97 20.73 -0.50
N ILE A 191 -40.51 19.58 -0.06
CA ILE A 191 -39.93 19.39 1.27
C ILE A 191 -38.52 19.97 1.30
N ASN A 192 -38.33 21.06 2.05
CA ASN A 192 -37.06 21.73 2.26
C ASN A 192 -36.28 21.10 3.43
N GLY A 193 -36.28 19.78 3.50
CA GLY A 193 -35.53 19.03 4.48
C GLY A 193 -34.40 18.26 3.81
N ASN A 194 -33.36 18.97 3.42
CA ASN A 194 -32.22 18.37 2.68
C ASN A 194 -31.66 17.10 3.34
N ASN A 195 -31.71 16.99 4.67
CA ASN A 195 -31.16 15.85 5.40
C ASN A 195 -32.01 14.58 5.21
N PHE A 196 -33.35 14.73 5.17
CA PHE A 196 -34.24 13.59 5.04
C PHE A 196 -34.20 13.02 3.61
N LEU A 197 -34.17 13.89 2.61
CA LEU A 197 -34.03 13.49 1.22
C LEU A 197 -32.66 12.85 0.96
N ALA A 198 -31.58 13.44 1.51
CA ALA A 198 -30.24 12.86 1.42
C ALA A 198 -30.15 11.47 2.08
N CYS A 199 -30.84 11.27 3.21
CA CYS A 199 -30.93 9.96 3.86
C CYS A 199 -31.62 8.92 2.97
N ILE A 200 -32.75 9.28 2.34
CA ILE A 200 -33.49 8.39 1.42
C ILE A 200 -32.62 8.06 0.22
N THR A 201 -32.04 9.06 -0.45
CA THR A 201 -31.19 8.86 -1.63
C THR A 201 -29.98 7.98 -1.32
N THR A 202 -29.37 8.16 -0.14
CA THR A 202 -28.24 7.34 0.28
C THR A 202 -28.67 5.91 0.58
N ALA A 203 -29.84 5.73 1.21
CA ALA A 203 -30.37 4.39 1.51
C ALA A 203 -30.82 3.62 0.24
N GLU A 204 -31.27 4.32 -0.80
CA GLU A 204 -31.63 3.72 -2.10
C GLU A 204 -30.40 3.24 -2.90
N ASN A 205 -29.21 3.74 -2.58
CA ASN A 205 -27.95 3.39 -3.24
C ASN A 205 -27.19 2.26 -2.53
N ILE A 206 -27.66 1.74 -1.39
CA ILE A 206 -27.11 0.60 -0.66
C ILE A 206 -27.72 -0.72 -1.15
#